data_bfcc7c3e487da957ef12befc7c9aa22d
#
_entry.id   bfcc7c3e487da957ef12befc7c9aa22d
#
_cell.length_a   1.000
_cell.length_b   1.000
_cell.length_c   1.000
_cell.angle_alpha   90.00
_cell.angle_beta   90.00
_cell.angle_gamma   90.00
#
_symmetry.space_group_name_H-M   'P 1'
#
loop_
_entity.id
_entity.type
_entity.pdbx_description
1 polymer ?
#
loop_
_entity_poly.entity_id
_entity_poly.type
_entity_poly.pdbx_seq_one_letter_code
_entity_poly.pdbx_strand_id
1 'polypeptide(L)'
;MEYYLQTKKIIKNREMRNFTFKGLFLAIVFIVLGSLSIQAADGLITKQITIKLDEAGTLPDKIGSTKKKQITNLKIIGEINGTDLRMIREMAGNDAWGDKTNGMLSVLDLSDAKIVEGGDYYYYITSVRDKK
;
A
#
# COMPACT_ATOMS: atom_id res chain seq x y z
N MET A 1 51.01 -39.76 23.51
CA MET A 1 50.65 -39.25 22.17
C MET A 1 49.12 -39.26 21.96
N GLU A 2 48.38 -40.21 22.39
CA GLU A 2 46.92 -40.26 22.26
C GLU A 2 46.20 -39.13 23.04
N TYR A 3 46.69 -38.78 24.22
CA TYR A 3 46.08 -37.72 25.05
C TYR A 3 46.15 -36.34 24.37
N TYR A 4 47.18 -36.06 23.62
CA TYR A 4 47.33 -34.80 22.89
C TYR A 4 46.38 -34.71 21.70
N LEU A 5 46.12 -35.82 21.02
CA LEU A 5 45.20 -35.89 19.90
C LEU A 5 43.74 -35.76 20.34
N GLN A 6 43.41 -36.35 21.49
CA GLN A 6 42.04 -36.25 22.09
C GLN A 6 41.75 -34.78 22.49
N THR A 7 42.69 -34.07 23.11
CA THR A 7 42.55 -32.68 23.52
C THR A 7 42.36 -31.76 22.31
N LYS A 8 43.09 -31.94 21.21
CA LYS A 8 42.91 -31.20 19.98
C LYS A 8 41.52 -31.41 19.36
N LYS A 9 41.02 -32.63 19.39
CA LYS A 9 39.70 -32.96 18.85
C LYS A 9 38.57 -32.32 19.66
N ILE A 10 38.71 -32.23 20.98
CA ILE A 10 37.74 -31.58 21.87
C ILE A 10 37.74 -30.06 21.69
N ILE A 11 38.93 -29.44 21.55
CA ILE A 11 39.05 -28.00 21.32
C ILE A 11 38.46 -27.62 19.96
N LYS A 12 38.72 -28.39 18.90
CA LYS A 12 38.17 -28.18 17.57
C LYS A 12 36.63 -28.26 17.54
N ASN A 13 36.07 -29.23 18.25
CA ASN A 13 34.61 -29.39 18.39
C ASN A 13 33.97 -28.26 19.21
N ARG A 14 34.69 -27.67 20.16
CA ARG A 14 34.22 -26.53 20.96
C ARG A 14 34.15 -25.24 20.12
N GLU A 15 35.18 -25.01 19.32
CA GLU A 15 35.20 -23.84 18.43
C GLU A 15 34.14 -23.91 17.33
N MET A 16 33.89 -25.08 16.76
CA MET A 16 32.84 -25.27 15.76
C MET A 16 31.43 -25.08 16.34
N ARG A 17 31.16 -25.47 17.58
CA ARG A 17 29.89 -25.24 18.26
C ARG A 17 29.64 -23.76 18.52
N ASN A 18 30.66 -23.01 18.91
CA ASN A 18 30.55 -21.57 19.15
C ASN A 18 30.33 -20.77 17.86
N PHE A 19 30.91 -21.22 16.74
CA PHE A 19 30.71 -20.58 15.43
C PHE A 19 29.27 -20.78 14.92
N THR A 20 28.69 -21.97 15.06
CA THR A 20 27.32 -22.27 14.67
C THR A 20 26.30 -21.49 15.50
N PHE A 21 26.55 -21.32 16.80
CA PHE A 21 25.67 -20.55 17.69
C PHE A 21 25.69 -19.05 17.38
N LYS A 22 26.84 -18.46 17.06
CA LYS A 22 26.94 -17.07 16.63
C LYS A 22 26.26 -16.83 15.28
N GLY A 23 26.42 -17.75 14.34
CA GLY A 23 25.74 -17.70 13.04
C GLY A 23 24.22 -17.83 13.14
N LEU A 24 23.73 -18.71 13.98
CA LEU A 24 22.31 -18.88 14.26
C LEU A 24 21.70 -17.64 14.94
N PHE A 25 22.42 -17.05 15.90
CA PHE A 25 21.98 -15.83 16.59
C PHE A 25 21.90 -14.63 15.64
N LEU A 26 22.88 -14.44 14.75
CA LEU A 26 22.84 -13.42 13.71
C LEU A 26 21.70 -13.63 12.70
N ALA A 27 21.43 -14.88 12.29
CA ALA A 27 20.29 -15.20 11.41
C ALA A 27 18.94 -14.86 12.05
N ILE A 28 18.76 -15.16 13.35
CA ILE A 28 17.55 -14.81 14.10
C ILE A 28 17.39 -13.29 14.24
N VAL A 29 18.48 -12.55 14.50
CA VAL A 29 18.46 -11.08 14.57
C VAL A 29 18.10 -10.47 13.22
N PHE A 30 18.58 -10.99 12.11
CA PHE A 30 18.19 -10.54 10.76
C PHE A 30 16.72 -10.82 10.44
N ILE A 31 16.16 -11.95 10.87
CA ILE A 31 14.74 -12.28 10.69
C ILE A 31 13.87 -11.33 11.53
N VAL A 32 14.25 -11.02 12.75
CA VAL A 32 13.51 -10.09 13.63
C VAL A 32 13.58 -8.66 13.12
N LEU A 33 14.74 -8.19 12.64
CA LEU A 33 14.88 -6.86 12.02
C LEU A 33 14.19 -6.78 10.65
N GLY A 34 14.15 -7.86 9.88
CA GLY A 34 13.42 -7.94 8.62
C GLY A 34 11.90 -7.89 8.81
N SER A 35 11.39 -8.47 9.89
CA SER A 35 9.95 -8.41 10.22
C SER A 35 9.50 -7.06 10.77
N LEU A 36 10.39 -6.27 11.36
CA LEU A 36 10.11 -4.89 11.77
C LEU A 36 10.00 -3.92 10.57
N SER A 37 10.56 -4.27 9.40
CA SER A 37 10.45 -3.46 8.19
C SER A 37 9.10 -3.61 7.48
N ILE A 38 8.28 -4.61 7.83
CA ILE A 38 6.97 -4.86 7.18
C ILE A 38 5.85 -4.00 7.81
N GLN A 39 6.05 -3.41 8.98
CA GLN A 39 5.06 -2.52 9.61
C GLN A 39 5.13 -1.05 9.15
N ALA A 40 6.05 -0.70 8.26
CA ALA A 40 6.10 0.65 7.67
C ALA A 40 5.21 0.81 6.43
N ALA A 41 4.39 -0.18 6.07
CA ALA A 41 3.57 -0.16 4.86
C ALA A 41 2.17 0.48 5.05
N ASP A 42 1.77 0.81 6.28
CA ASP A 42 0.48 1.45 6.57
C ASP A 42 0.56 2.99 6.66
N GLY A 43 1.68 3.58 6.24
CA GLY A 43 1.87 5.02 6.21
C GLY A 43 1.11 5.71 5.08
N LEU A 44 0.67 6.96 5.30
CA LEU A 44 0.10 7.80 4.25
C LEU A 44 1.15 8.11 3.17
N ILE A 45 0.74 8.05 1.92
CA ILE A 45 1.55 8.42 0.76
C ILE A 45 1.34 9.91 0.50
N THR A 46 2.23 10.74 1.04
CA THR A 46 2.15 12.21 0.95
C THR A 46 2.81 12.78 -0.30
N LYS A 47 3.75 12.04 -0.89
CA LYS A 47 4.32 12.40 -2.18
C LYS A 47 3.26 12.31 -3.26
N GLN A 48 3.24 13.27 -4.20
CA GLN A 48 2.31 13.23 -5.32
C GLN A 48 2.48 11.94 -6.14
N ILE A 49 1.39 11.21 -6.29
CA ILE A 49 1.27 10.06 -7.19
C ILE A 49 0.65 10.57 -8.50
N THR A 50 1.36 10.35 -9.61
CA THR A 50 0.84 10.66 -10.95
C THR A 50 0.40 9.38 -11.63
N ILE A 51 -0.85 9.34 -12.07
CA ILE A 51 -1.43 8.21 -12.81
C ILE A 51 -1.85 8.66 -14.19
N LYS A 52 -1.32 7.97 -15.19
CA LYS A 52 -1.75 8.11 -16.57
C LYS A 52 -2.79 7.04 -16.88
N LEU A 53 -3.95 7.48 -17.36
CA LEU A 53 -5.01 6.62 -17.85
C LEU A 53 -4.97 6.61 -19.36
N ASP A 54 -4.86 5.43 -19.95
CA ASP A 54 -4.95 5.21 -21.39
C ASP A 54 -6.40 5.01 -21.83
N GLU A 55 -7.28 4.67 -20.88
CA GLU A 55 -8.71 4.44 -21.05
C GLU A 55 -9.47 4.96 -19.82
N ALA A 56 -10.58 5.66 -20.04
CA ALA A 56 -11.46 6.15 -18.98
C ALA A 56 -12.14 5.00 -18.25
N GLY A 57 -12.27 5.09 -16.92
CA GLY A 57 -12.86 4.05 -16.07
C GLY A 57 -11.86 3.07 -15.50
N THR A 58 -10.55 3.20 -15.78
CA THR A 58 -9.52 2.23 -15.35
C THR A 58 -8.74 2.65 -14.10
N LEU A 59 -9.05 3.78 -13.50
CA LEU A 59 -8.39 4.23 -12.26
C LEU A 59 -8.47 3.20 -11.12
N PRO A 60 -9.60 2.49 -10.89
CA PRO A 60 -9.69 1.47 -9.87
C PRO A 60 -8.69 0.34 -10.04
N ASP A 61 -8.42 -0.07 -11.27
CA ASP A 61 -7.45 -1.13 -11.58
C ASP A 61 -6.00 -0.67 -11.37
N LYS A 62 -5.72 0.60 -11.66
CA LYS A 62 -4.39 1.20 -11.52
C LYS A 62 -3.98 1.41 -10.05
N ILE A 63 -4.91 1.81 -9.17
CA ILE A 63 -4.62 2.15 -7.77
C ILE A 63 -4.77 0.92 -6.85
N GLY A 64 -5.84 0.15 -7.02
CA GLY A 64 -6.18 -0.96 -6.15
C GLY A 64 -6.76 -0.53 -4.78
N SER A 65 -7.39 -1.49 -4.10
CA SER A 65 -8.19 -1.23 -2.89
C SER A 65 -7.39 -0.76 -1.67
N THR A 66 -6.16 -1.23 -1.51
CA THR A 66 -5.32 -0.88 -0.36
C THR A 66 -4.72 0.51 -0.48
N LYS A 67 -4.12 0.82 -1.63
CA LYS A 67 -3.46 2.12 -1.87
C LYS A 67 -4.43 3.30 -1.91
N LYS A 68 -5.69 3.08 -2.33
CA LYS A 68 -6.69 4.16 -2.38
C LYS A 68 -6.93 4.87 -1.04
N LYS A 69 -6.66 4.19 0.08
CA LYS A 69 -6.83 4.75 1.43
C LYS A 69 -5.58 5.47 1.94
N GLN A 70 -4.44 5.31 1.28
CA GLN A 70 -3.14 5.84 1.72
C GLN A 70 -2.72 7.08 0.94
N ILE A 71 -3.20 7.23 -0.31
CA ILE A 71 -2.82 8.34 -1.18
C ILE A 71 -3.48 9.63 -0.70
N THR A 72 -2.66 10.65 -0.41
CA THR A 72 -3.13 11.98 -0.01
C THR A 72 -3.00 13.02 -1.11
N ASN A 73 -2.17 12.77 -2.12
CA ASN A 73 -1.90 13.69 -3.22
C ASN A 73 -1.86 12.92 -4.55
N LEU A 74 -2.81 13.21 -5.43
CA LEU A 74 -3.02 12.49 -6.69
C LEU A 74 -3.08 13.47 -7.86
N LYS A 75 -2.32 13.18 -8.92
CA LYS A 75 -2.45 13.79 -10.24
C LYS A 75 -2.92 12.74 -11.24
N ILE A 76 -3.89 13.09 -12.07
CA ILE A 76 -4.40 12.22 -13.14
C ILE A 76 -4.14 12.89 -14.50
N ILE A 77 -3.69 12.09 -15.44
CA ILE A 77 -3.45 12.46 -16.83
C ILE A 77 -4.28 11.55 -17.72
N GLY A 78 -5.02 12.09 -18.67
CA GLY A 78 -5.83 11.34 -19.64
C GLY A 78 -7.33 11.49 -19.42
N GLU A 79 -8.12 10.63 -20.05
CA GLU A 79 -9.58 10.70 -19.97
C GLU A 79 -10.09 9.98 -18.70
N ILE A 80 -11.07 10.58 -18.03
CA ILE A 80 -11.74 10.04 -16.83
C ILE A 80 -13.25 10.08 -17.02
N ASN A 81 -13.96 9.10 -16.46
CA ASN A 81 -15.41 9.03 -16.50
C ASN A 81 -16.03 8.84 -15.10
N GLY A 82 -17.32 8.51 -15.02
CA GLY A 82 -18.04 8.35 -13.78
C GLY A 82 -17.43 7.30 -12.83
N THR A 83 -16.87 6.20 -13.37
CA THR A 83 -16.21 5.15 -12.57
C THR A 83 -14.96 5.69 -11.86
N ASP A 84 -14.15 6.47 -12.58
CA ASP A 84 -12.95 7.10 -12.01
C ASP A 84 -13.32 8.15 -10.96
N LEU A 85 -14.32 8.98 -11.25
CA LEU A 85 -14.82 10.01 -10.34
C LEU A 85 -15.41 9.40 -9.06
N ARG A 86 -16.09 8.25 -9.16
CA ARG A 86 -16.56 7.51 -7.99
C ARG A 86 -15.40 7.09 -7.09
N MET A 87 -14.34 6.53 -7.66
CA MET A 87 -13.17 6.16 -6.89
C MET A 87 -12.47 7.36 -6.25
N ILE A 88 -12.30 8.46 -6.99
CA ILE A 88 -11.72 9.71 -6.45
C ILE A 88 -12.54 10.20 -5.27
N ARG A 89 -13.87 10.13 -5.34
CA ARG A 89 -14.77 10.50 -4.25
C ARG A 89 -14.57 9.60 -3.03
N GLU A 90 -14.44 8.28 -3.22
CA GLU A 90 -14.14 7.35 -2.12
C GLU A 90 -12.78 7.63 -1.48
N MET A 91 -11.78 7.99 -2.28
CA MET A 91 -10.45 8.41 -1.81
C MET A 91 -10.51 9.73 -1.04
N ALA A 92 -11.45 10.61 -1.35
CA ALA A 92 -11.66 11.88 -0.67
C ALA A 92 -12.54 11.79 0.59
N GLY A 93 -12.93 10.59 1.01
CA GLY A 93 -13.60 10.35 2.28
C GLY A 93 -15.12 10.18 2.23
N ASN A 94 -15.74 10.06 1.05
CA ASN A 94 -17.16 9.77 0.92
C ASN A 94 -17.41 8.84 -0.27
N ASP A 95 -18.32 7.90 -0.14
CA ASP A 95 -18.74 7.04 -1.23
C ASP A 95 -19.80 7.70 -2.14
N ALA A 96 -20.32 6.95 -3.11
CA ALA A 96 -21.32 7.44 -4.05
C ALA A 96 -22.68 7.77 -3.37
N TRP A 97 -22.96 7.23 -2.20
CA TRP A 97 -24.16 7.46 -1.41
C TRP A 97 -24.03 8.62 -0.42
N GLY A 98 -22.80 9.13 -0.23
CA GLY A 98 -22.47 10.16 0.74
C GLY A 98 -22.02 9.62 2.08
N ASP A 99 -21.90 8.31 2.22
CA ASP A 99 -21.41 7.68 3.44
C ASP A 99 -19.88 7.86 3.58
N LYS A 100 -19.42 7.94 4.83
CA LYS A 100 -17.99 8.14 5.13
C LYS A 100 -17.15 6.94 4.73
N THR A 101 -16.02 7.23 4.12
CA THR A 101 -14.96 6.25 3.82
C THR A 101 -13.67 6.60 4.58
N ASN A 102 -12.71 5.67 4.55
CA ASN A 102 -11.37 5.91 5.13
C ASN A 102 -10.39 6.53 4.11
N GLY A 103 -10.90 7.21 3.10
CA GLY A 103 -10.07 7.92 2.12
C GLY A 103 -9.40 9.13 2.73
N MET A 104 -8.15 9.39 2.36
CA MET A 104 -7.29 10.46 2.89
C MET A 104 -6.80 11.43 1.82
N LEU A 105 -7.39 11.38 0.61
CA LEU A 105 -7.03 12.27 -0.49
C LEU A 105 -7.39 13.71 -0.14
N SER A 106 -6.39 14.57 -0.10
CA SER A 106 -6.51 15.99 0.24
C SER A 106 -6.08 16.94 -0.89
N VAL A 107 -5.29 16.43 -1.82
CA VAL A 107 -4.84 17.18 -3.01
C VAL A 107 -5.15 16.36 -4.26
N LEU A 108 -5.88 16.97 -5.19
CA LEU A 108 -6.24 16.38 -6.47
C LEU A 108 -5.89 17.35 -7.60
N ASP A 109 -5.03 16.92 -8.53
CA ASP A 109 -4.65 17.65 -9.71
C ASP A 109 -5.25 16.97 -10.96
N LEU A 110 -6.20 17.64 -11.59
CA LEU A 110 -6.87 17.22 -12.82
C LEU A 110 -6.52 18.14 -14.01
N SER A 111 -5.46 18.94 -13.90
CA SER A 111 -5.07 19.90 -14.94
C SER A 111 -4.81 19.25 -16.32
N ASP A 112 -4.35 18.00 -16.32
CA ASP A 112 -4.06 17.21 -17.51
C ASP A 112 -5.08 16.08 -17.73
N ALA A 113 -6.23 16.14 -17.05
CA ALA A 113 -7.33 15.21 -17.21
C ALA A 113 -8.48 15.82 -18.03
N LYS A 114 -9.20 14.95 -18.75
CA LYS A 114 -10.41 15.31 -19.48
C LYS A 114 -11.55 14.43 -19.01
N ILE A 115 -12.64 15.05 -18.55
CA ILE A 115 -13.85 14.33 -18.17
C ILE A 115 -14.63 13.98 -19.44
N VAL A 116 -14.93 12.68 -19.59
CA VAL A 116 -15.72 12.15 -20.71
C VAL A 116 -16.97 11.46 -20.18
N GLU A 117 -17.95 11.30 -21.06
CA GLU A 117 -19.19 10.59 -20.75
C GLU A 117 -18.94 9.09 -20.50
N GLY A 118 -19.78 8.46 -19.66
CA GLY A 118 -19.75 7.02 -19.39
C GLY A 118 -19.34 6.66 -17.97
N GLY A 119 -19.19 5.35 -17.73
CA GLY A 119 -18.90 4.79 -16.43
C GLY A 119 -20.07 4.77 -15.46
N ASP A 120 -19.81 4.39 -14.21
CA ASP A 120 -20.78 4.34 -13.13
C ASP A 120 -21.17 5.73 -12.61
N TYR A 121 -22.31 5.79 -11.91
CA TYR A 121 -22.68 7.01 -11.19
C TYR A 121 -21.65 7.29 -10.07
N TYR A 122 -21.10 8.49 -10.07
CA TYR A 122 -20.16 8.93 -9.01
C TYR A 122 -20.86 9.46 -7.77
N TYR A 123 -22.18 9.76 -7.88
CA TYR A 123 -23.01 10.23 -6.77
C TYR A 123 -24.48 9.89 -7.00
N TYR A 124 -25.14 9.38 -5.97
CA TYR A 124 -26.57 9.13 -5.97
C TYR A 124 -27.30 10.20 -5.16
N ILE A 125 -28.19 10.94 -5.82
CA ILE A 125 -29.11 11.84 -5.14
C ILE A 125 -30.35 11.02 -4.79
N THR A 126 -30.53 10.68 -3.52
CA THR A 126 -31.83 10.24 -3.03
C THR A 126 -32.74 11.47 -3.05
N SER A 127 -33.55 11.60 -4.09
CA SER A 127 -34.63 12.60 -4.10
C SER A 127 -35.41 12.47 -2.82
N VAL A 128 -35.53 13.55 -2.08
CA VAL A 128 -36.30 13.65 -0.86
C VAL A 128 -37.73 13.24 -1.23
N ARG A 129 -38.13 12.08 -0.72
CA ARG A 129 -39.51 11.62 -0.83
C ARG A 129 -40.42 12.68 -0.25
N ASP A 130 -41.40 13.04 -1.04
CA ASP A 130 -42.61 13.77 -0.62
C ASP A 130 -43.02 13.37 0.80
N LYS A 131 -42.88 14.29 1.72
CA LYS A 131 -43.62 14.25 2.97
C LYS A 131 -45.06 14.61 2.61
N LYS A 132 -45.89 13.58 2.48
CA LYS A 132 -47.33 13.77 2.65
C LYS A 132 -47.62 13.91 4.14
#